data_229584a6d3ddc3f839fedcb885b9d42f
#
_entry.id   229584a6d3ddc3f839fedcb885b9d42f
#
_cell.length_a   1.000
_cell.length_b   1.000
_cell.length_c   1.000
_cell.angle_alpha   90.00
_cell.angle_beta   90.00
_cell.angle_gamma   90.00
#
_symmetry.space_group_name_H-M   'P 1'
#
loop_
_entity.id
_entity.type
_entity.pdbx_description
1 polymer ?
#
loop_
_entity_poly.entity_id
_entity_poly.type
_entity_poly.pdbx_seq_one_letter_code
_entity_poly.pdbx_strand_id
1 'polypeptide(L)'
;SGQRPAVIAPNMAKQIVGFQAMMAYGAETFPNLFKGYSLTVKESHQKGKADTSGTAKAMVTYFQKMGLDFNVDNIEMERDPDVQRKAWQIPENHLAGHGWHTYTLSAPDGSALFEFKHNINGRDIYAAGTFDAVVFLKNKLSSPEPGSKVYSMIDVMTGG
;
A
#
# COMPACT_ATOMS: atom_id res chain seq x y z
N SER A 1 -16.62 -32.94 -0.20
CA SER A 1 -16.16 -31.79 0.60
C SER A 1 -16.21 -30.57 -0.29
N GLY A 2 -17.25 -29.73 -0.09
CA GLY A 2 -17.41 -28.50 -0.88
C GLY A 2 -16.30 -27.50 -0.53
N GLN A 3 -15.51 -27.15 -1.50
CA GLN A 3 -14.58 -26.02 -1.37
C GLN A 3 -15.42 -24.75 -1.23
N ARG A 4 -15.09 -23.90 -0.27
CA ARG A 4 -15.81 -22.63 -0.04
C ARG A 4 -15.02 -21.47 -0.64
N PRO A 5 -15.69 -20.42 -1.14
CA PRO A 5 -15.00 -19.23 -1.60
C PRO A 5 -14.27 -18.54 -0.44
N ALA A 6 -13.14 -17.92 -0.75
CA ALA A 6 -12.33 -17.18 0.21
C ALA A 6 -11.82 -15.87 -0.40
N VAL A 7 -11.64 -14.85 0.42
CA VAL A 7 -10.85 -13.65 0.05
C VAL A 7 -9.48 -13.77 0.69
N ILE A 8 -8.42 -13.71 -0.11
CA ILE A 8 -7.04 -13.64 0.35
C ILE A 8 -6.45 -12.32 -0.11
N ALA A 9 -6.09 -11.47 0.84
CA ALA A 9 -5.53 -10.16 0.57
C ALA A 9 -4.41 -9.81 1.56
N PRO A 10 -3.24 -9.40 1.10
CA PRO A 10 -2.16 -8.92 1.97
C PRO A 10 -2.51 -7.59 2.65
N ASN A 11 -3.50 -6.86 2.12
CA ASN A 11 -3.99 -5.61 2.67
C ASN A 11 -5.51 -5.51 2.47
N MET A 12 -6.23 -5.13 3.53
CA MET A 12 -7.69 -4.96 3.49
C MET A 12 -8.12 -3.49 3.28
N ALA A 13 -7.20 -2.53 3.34
CA ALA A 13 -7.52 -1.13 3.06
C ALA A 13 -7.71 -0.92 1.55
N LYS A 14 -8.97 -0.80 1.10
CA LYS A 14 -9.32 -0.65 -0.32
C LYS A 14 -8.55 0.48 -1.02
N GLN A 15 -8.37 1.61 -0.35
CA GLN A 15 -7.67 2.77 -0.90
C GLN A 15 -6.18 2.46 -1.15
N ILE A 16 -5.54 1.71 -0.27
CA ILE A 16 -4.15 1.27 -0.46
C ILE A 16 -4.07 0.25 -1.60
N VAL A 17 -4.98 -0.71 -1.65
CA VAL A 17 -5.05 -1.71 -2.73
C VAL A 17 -5.30 -1.04 -4.08
N GLY A 18 -6.25 -0.10 -4.14
CA GLY A 18 -6.54 0.66 -5.37
C GLY A 18 -5.35 1.52 -5.80
N PHE A 19 -4.68 2.21 -4.86
CA PHE A 19 -3.48 2.96 -5.15
C PHE A 19 -2.35 2.06 -5.71
N GLN A 20 -2.13 0.89 -5.10
CA GLN A 20 -1.16 -0.08 -5.60
C GLN A 20 -1.54 -0.61 -7.00
N ALA A 21 -2.83 -0.83 -7.27
CA ALA A 21 -3.30 -1.25 -8.58
C ALA A 21 -3.06 -0.18 -9.67
N MET A 22 -3.26 1.10 -9.35
CA MET A 22 -2.91 2.20 -10.26
C MET A 22 -1.41 2.25 -10.52
N MET A 23 -0.57 2.06 -9.50
CA MET A 23 0.88 2.02 -9.65
C MET A 23 1.35 0.81 -10.45
N ALA A 24 0.74 -0.35 -10.25
CA ALA A 24 1.02 -1.55 -11.06
C ALA A 24 0.68 -1.33 -12.52
N TYR A 25 -0.49 -0.77 -12.81
CA TYR A 25 -0.90 -0.40 -14.18
C TYR A 25 0.08 0.60 -14.81
N GLY A 26 0.48 1.64 -14.08
CA GLY A 26 1.47 2.62 -14.54
C GLY A 26 2.82 1.98 -14.85
N ALA A 27 3.27 1.06 -13.99
CA ALA A 27 4.54 0.35 -14.16
C ALA A 27 4.54 -0.59 -15.39
N GLU A 28 3.40 -1.18 -15.73
CA GLU A 28 3.23 -2.03 -16.91
C GLU A 28 3.08 -1.21 -18.19
N THR A 29 2.32 -0.12 -18.12
CA THR A 29 1.98 0.71 -19.29
C THR A 29 3.12 1.65 -19.68
N PHE A 30 3.87 2.16 -18.70
CA PHE A 30 4.91 3.16 -18.89
C PHE A 30 6.27 2.70 -18.32
N PRO A 31 6.84 1.59 -18.80
CA PRO A 31 8.15 1.13 -18.34
C PRO A 31 9.19 2.22 -18.60
N ASN A 32 10.11 2.41 -17.64
CA ASN A 32 11.15 3.44 -17.68
C ASN A 32 10.67 4.90 -17.68
N LEU A 33 9.42 5.18 -17.29
CA LEU A 33 8.84 6.54 -17.20
C LEU A 33 9.74 7.51 -16.42
N PHE A 34 10.38 7.03 -15.35
CA PHE A 34 11.24 7.81 -14.46
C PHE A 34 12.72 7.40 -14.56
N LYS A 35 13.14 6.86 -15.71
CA LYS A 35 14.54 6.49 -15.90
C LYS A 35 15.47 7.69 -15.69
N GLY A 36 16.48 7.53 -14.82
CA GLY A 36 17.43 8.56 -14.47
C GLY A 36 17.01 9.45 -13.29
N TYR A 37 15.78 9.34 -12.80
CA TYR A 37 15.38 9.99 -11.55
C TYR A 37 15.94 9.24 -10.34
N SER A 38 16.19 9.97 -9.25
CA SER A 38 16.46 9.38 -7.94
C SER A 38 15.16 9.14 -7.19
N LEU A 39 15.15 8.11 -6.33
CA LEU A 39 14.03 7.79 -5.43
C LEU A 39 14.49 7.87 -3.98
N THR A 40 13.71 8.57 -3.15
CA THR A 40 13.80 8.49 -1.70
C THR A 40 12.49 7.93 -1.16
N VAL A 41 12.58 6.95 -0.26
CA VAL A 41 11.42 6.33 0.37
C VAL A 41 11.53 6.47 1.87
N LYS A 42 10.51 7.07 2.49
CA LYS A 42 10.42 7.24 3.94
C LYS A 42 9.13 6.64 4.45
N GLU A 43 9.22 5.92 5.56
CA GLU A 43 8.05 5.40 6.24
C GLU A 43 8.09 5.66 7.74
N SER A 44 6.93 5.89 8.32
CA SER A 44 6.74 5.97 9.76
C SER A 44 5.67 4.98 10.20
N HIS A 45 5.99 4.22 11.23
CA HIS A 45 5.09 3.30 11.91
C HIS A 45 5.34 3.32 13.42
N GLN A 46 4.43 2.73 14.20
CA GLN A 46 4.57 2.63 15.65
C GLN A 46 5.92 2.02 16.06
N LYS A 47 6.44 2.43 17.21
CA LYS A 47 7.76 2.05 17.76
C LYS A 47 8.05 0.54 17.77
N GLY A 48 7.03 -0.29 17.99
CA GLY A 48 7.20 -1.75 18.06
C GLY A 48 7.29 -2.47 16.69
N LYS A 49 7.15 -1.77 15.57
CA LYS A 49 7.25 -2.37 14.24
C LYS A 49 8.71 -2.43 13.80
N ALA A 50 9.32 -3.62 13.87
CA ALA A 50 10.73 -3.82 13.55
C ALA A 50 11.02 -3.90 12.04
N ASP A 51 10.09 -4.45 11.26
CA ASP A 51 10.28 -4.69 9.83
C ASP A 51 9.78 -3.53 8.95
N THR A 52 10.31 -3.45 7.75
CA THR A 52 9.85 -2.53 6.70
C THR A 52 8.45 -2.93 6.22
N SER A 53 7.62 -1.94 5.94
CA SER A 53 6.25 -2.14 5.44
C SER A 53 6.21 -2.94 4.13
N GLY A 54 5.36 -3.96 4.07
CA GLY A 54 5.07 -4.68 2.82
C GLY A 54 4.52 -3.76 1.73
N THR A 55 3.74 -2.74 2.11
CA THR A 55 3.24 -1.72 1.18
C THR A 55 4.39 -0.90 0.59
N ALA A 56 5.36 -0.47 1.41
CA ALA A 56 6.52 0.26 0.92
C ALA A 56 7.35 -0.58 -0.06
N LYS A 57 7.61 -1.84 0.26
CA LYS A 57 8.33 -2.78 -0.61
C LYS A 57 7.61 -2.99 -1.96
N ALA A 58 6.29 -3.16 -1.95
CA ALA A 58 5.50 -3.30 -3.16
C ALA A 58 5.57 -2.03 -4.03
N MET A 59 5.46 -0.84 -3.42
CA MET A 59 5.58 0.43 -4.12
C MET A 59 6.95 0.61 -4.77
N VAL A 60 8.04 0.25 -4.07
CA VAL A 60 9.41 0.27 -4.64
C VAL A 60 9.49 -0.62 -5.87
N THR A 61 8.88 -1.82 -5.85
CA THR A 61 8.87 -2.72 -7.02
C THR A 61 8.22 -2.06 -8.25
N TYR A 62 7.14 -1.29 -8.07
CA TYR A 62 6.52 -0.57 -9.18
C TYR A 62 7.43 0.57 -9.68
N PHE A 63 8.04 1.33 -8.80
CA PHE A 63 8.99 2.38 -9.18
C PHE A 63 10.21 1.81 -9.90
N GLN A 64 10.74 0.66 -9.49
CA GLN A 64 11.82 -0.02 -10.19
C GLN A 64 11.43 -0.40 -11.63
N LYS A 65 10.21 -0.91 -11.84
CA LYS A 65 9.69 -1.19 -13.20
C LYS A 65 9.55 0.09 -14.04
N MET A 66 9.29 1.23 -13.40
CA MET A 66 9.27 2.54 -14.06
C MET A 66 10.68 3.15 -14.28
N GLY A 67 11.74 2.38 -14.02
CA GLY A 67 13.13 2.74 -14.37
C GLY A 67 13.93 3.38 -13.24
N LEU A 68 13.43 3.37 -12.00
CA LEU A 68 14.17 3.87 -10.85
C LEU A 68 15.09 2.78 -10.28
N ASP A 69 16.32 3.15 -9.98
CA ASP A 69 17.27 2.30 -9.26
C ASP A 69 17.17 2.59 -7.76
N PHE A 70 16.69 1.63 -7.00
CA PHE A 70 16.51 1.77 -5.55
C PHE A 70 16.58 0.42 -4.85
N ASN A 71 17.40 0.32 -3.80
CA ASN A 71 17.43 -0.86 -2.94
C ASN A 71 16.40 -0.70 -1.80
N VAL A 72 15.55 -1.70 -1.59
CA VAL A 72 14.55 -1.72 -0.51
C VAL A 72 15.15 -1.57 0.89
N ASP A 73 16.42 -1.93 1.07
CA ASP A 73 17.14 -1.77 2.34
C ASP A 73 17.45 -0.28 2.64
N ASN A 74 17.34 0.59 1.64
CA ASN A 74 17.51 2.04 1.79
C ASN A 74 16.20 2.76 2.18
N ILE A 75 15.12 2.04 2.47
CA ILE A 75 13.90 2.64 3.00
C ILE A 75 14.17 3.21 4.39
N GLU A 76 14.02 4.53 4.52
CA GLU A 76 14.19 5.22 5.79
C GLU A 76 12.99 4.95 6.71
N MET A 77 13.23 4.30 7.84
CA MET A 77 12.21 3.89 8.79
C MET A 77 12.21 4.82 10.02
N GLU A 78 11.15 5.59 10.21
CA GLU A 78 10.97 6.38 11.43
C GLU A 78 10.17 5.60 12.48
N ARG A 79 10.72 5.41 13.66
CA ARG A 79 10.11 4.68 14.79
C ARG A 79 10.19 5.45 16.11
N ASP A 80 10.88 6.60 16.13
CA ASP A 80 11.00 7.44 17.33
C ASP A 80 9.72 8.30 17.49
N PRO A 81 8.96 8.16 18.60
CA PRO A 81 7.76 8.94 18.83
C PRO A 81 7.98 10.44 18.90
N ASP A 82 9.16 10.89 19.34
CA ASP A 82 9.48 12.33 19.43
C ASP A 82 9.71 12.93 18.04
N VAL A 83 10.42 12.21 17.17
CA VAL A 83 10.59 12.60 15.77
C VAL A 83 9.27 12.55 15.02
N GLN A 84 8.48 11.49 15.23
CA GLN A 84 7.15 11.33 14.67
C GLN A 84 6.22 12.50 15.01
N ARG A 85 6.25 12.92 16.27
CA ARG A 85 5.46 14.05 16.76
C ARG A 85 5.93 15.39 16.22
N LYS A 86 7.24 15.64 16.28
CA LYS A 86 7.84 16.96 15.98
C LYS A 86 8.07 17.19 14.49
N ALA A 87 8.66 16.20 13.79
CA ALA A 87 9.05 16.35 12.39
C ALA A 87 7.99 15.85 11.42
N TRP A 88 7.31 14.72 11.75
CA TRP A 88 6.26 14.17 10.89
C TRP A 88 4.88 14.73 11.21
N GLN A 89 4.70 15.38 12.36
CA GLN A 89 3.43 15.94 12.82
C GLN A 89 2.31 14.88 12.91
N ILE A 90 2.68 13.67 13.31
CA ILE A 90 1.71 12.60 13.54
C ILE A 90 0.92 12.93 14.80
N PRO A 91 -0.43 12.92 14.75
CA PRO A 91 -1.25 13.21 15.92
C PRO A 91 -0.97 12.24 17.08
N GLU A 92 -0.93 12.74 18.32
CA GLU A 92 -0.56 11.98 19.51
C GLU A 92 -1.36 10.67 19.66
N ASN A 93 -2.66 10.73 19.42
CA ASN A 93 -3.55 9.58 19.50
C ASN A 93 -3.34 8.51 18.42
N HIS A 94 -2.49 8.79 17.42
CA HIS A 94 -2.17 7.86 16.33
C HIS A 94 -0.74 7.31 16.38
N LEU A 95 0.10 7.77 17.32
CA LEU A 95 1.48 7.29 17.45
C LEU A 95 1.55 5.76 17.67
N ALA A 96 0.58 5.18 18.37
CA ALA A 96 0.50 3.74 18.61
C ALA A 96 -0.05 2.92 17.43
N GLY A 97 -0.56 3.57 16.38
CA GLY A 97 -1.18 2.88 15.24
C GLY A 97 -1.32 3.78 14.03
N HIS A 98 -0.24 3.93 13.27
CA HIS A 98 -0.21 4.66 12.01
C HIS A 98 0.65 3.94 10.98
N GLY A 99 0.48 4.33 9.71
CA GLY A 99 1.33 3.91 8.60
C GLY A 99 1.43 5.04 7.60
N TRP A 100 2.50 5.83 7.68
CA TRP A 100 2.76 6.99 6.82
C TRP A 100 3.90 6.68 5.88
N HIS A 101 3.72 6.98 4.60
CA HIS A 101 4.71 6.69 3.57
C HIS A 101 4.84 7.88 2.62
N THR A 102 6.08 8.21 2.27
CA THR A 102 6.40 9.23 1.27
C THR A 102 7.43 8.66 0.30
N TYR A 103 7.16 8.82 -0.98
CA TYR A 103 8.01 8.43 -2.11
C TYR A 103 8.30 9.68 -2.90
N THR A 104 9.55 10.12 -2.90
CA THR A 104 9.99 11.35 -3.57
C THR A 104 10.89 10.99 -4.74
N LEU A 105 10.50 11.39 -5.93
CA LEU A 105 11.24 11.20 -7.18
C LEU A 105 11.80 12.55 -7.61
N SER A 106 13.12 12.64 -7.81
CA SER A 106 13.78 13.88 -8.18
C SER A 106 14.54 13.74 -9.51
N ALA A 107 14.31 14.65 -10.44
CA ALA A 107 15.09 14.75 -11.65
C ALA A 107 16.56 15.06 -11.33
N PRO A 108 17.54 14.52 -12.11
CA PRO A 108 18.96 14.69 -11.80
C PRO A 108 19.44 16.13 -11.88
N ASP A 109 18.78 16.97 -12.65
CA ASP A 109 19.07 18.39 -12.81
C ASP A 109 18.25 19.30 -11.88
N GLY A 110 17.40 18.70 -11.02
CA GLY A 110 16.52 19.44 -10.11
C GLY A 110 15.32 20.12 -10.79
N SER A 111 15.09 19.91 -12.08
CA SER A 111 13.99 20.54 -12.84
C SER A 111 12.60 20.05 -12.47
N ALA A 112 12.49 18.85 -11.88
CA ALA A 112 11.21 18.25 -11.51
C ALA A 112 11.31 17.41 -10.23
N LEU A 113 10.25 17.47 -9.44
CA LEU A 113 10.06 16.64 -8.27
C LEU A 113 8.62 16.11 -8.27
N PHE A 114 8.47 14.80 -8.07
CA PHE A 114 7.18 14.16 -7.85
C PHE A 114 7.15 13.56 -6.46
N GLU A 115 6.06 13.75 -5.75
CA GLU A 115 5.85 13.14 -4.44
C GLU A 115 4.55 12.33 -4.43
N PHE A 116 4.66 11.07 -4.05
CA PHE A 116 3.53 10.19 -3.77
C PHE A 116 3.49 9.94 -2.27
N LYS A 117 2.34 10.22 -1.66
CA LYS A 117 2.19 10.15 -0.21
C LYS A 117 0.87 9.52 0.19
N HIS A 118 0.91 8.67 1.19
CA HIS A 118 -0.30 8.20 1.86
C HIS A 118 -0.07 8.03 3.35
N ASN A 119 -1.00 8.56 4.13
CA ASN A 119 -0.93 8.57 5.59
C ASN A 119 -2.18 7.91 6.15
N ILE A 120 -2.01 6.80 6.83
CA ILE A 120 -3.09 6.06 7.48
C ILE A 120 -2.96 6.24 8.99
N ASN A 121 -4.03 6.68 9.63
CA ASN A 121 -4.17 6.82 11.05
C ASN A 121 -5.20 5.82 11.56
N GLY A 122 -4.80 5.00 12.55
CA GLY A 122 -5.68 3.96 13.12
C GLY A 122 -5.90 2.77 12.19
N ARG A 123 -7.01 2.05 12.41
CA ARG A 123 -7.31 0.79 11.72
C ARG A 123 -8.69 0.75 11.03
N ASP A 124 -9.46 1.81 11.08
CA ASP A 124 -10.83 1.84 10.58
C ASP A 124 -10.92 1.56 9.08
N ILE A 125 -9.94 2.07 8.31
CA ILE A 125 -9.84 1.82 6.87
C ILE A 125 -9.70 0.32 6.54
N TYR A 126 -9.02 -0.46 7.40
CA TYR A 126 -8.88 -1.91 7.25
C TYR A 126 -10.15 -2.64 7.66
N ALA A 127 -10.80 -2.19 8.73
CA ALA A 127 -12.06 -2.75 9.22
C ALA A 127 -13.16 -2.59 8.15
N ALA A 128 -13.26 -1.42 7.53
CA ALA A 128 -14.22 -1.17 6.44
C ALA A 128 -14.01 -2.14 5.26
N GLY A 129 -12.77 -2.31 4.80
CA GLY A 129 -12.50 -3.24 3.71
C GLY A 129 -12.71 -4.71 4.08
N THR A 130 -12.45 -5.09 5.35
CA THR A 130 -12.75 -6.43 5.84
C THR A 130 -14.26 -6.68 5.84
N PHE A 131 -15.05 -5.70 6.27
CA PHE A 131 -16.52 -5.80 6.24
C PHE A 131 -17.03 -5.98 4.81
N ASP A 132 -16.52 -5.21 3.85
CA ASP A 132 -16.90 -5.36 2.45
C ASP A 132 -16.54 -6.74 1.89
N ALA A 133 -15.39 -7.30 2.27
CA ALA A 133 -14.99 -8.66 1.89
C ALA A 133 -15.95 -9.73 2.45
N VAL A 134 -16.44 -9.56 3.67
CA VAL A 134 -17.44 -10.45 4.28
C VAL A 134 -18.77 -10.38 3.52
N VAL A 135 -19.25 -9.17 3.21
CA VAL A 135 -20.48 -8.98 2.41
C VAL A 135 -20.33 -9.57 1.01
N PHE A 136 -19.19 -9.33 0.37
CA PHE A 136 -18.87 -9.91 -0.94
C PHE A 136 -18.94 -11.45 -0.90
N LEU A 137 -18.26 -12.09 0.07
CA LEU A 137 -18.28 -13.54 0.21
C LEU A 137 -19.68 -14.09 0.48
N LYS A 138 -20.49 -13.41 1.32
CA LYS A 138 -21.88 -13.78 1.55
C LYS A 138 -22.67 -13.83 0.23
N ASN A 139 -22.51 -12.82 -0.61
CA ASN A 139 -23.18 -12.75 -1.92
C ASN A 139 -22.72 -13.87 -2.85
N LYS A 140 -21.40 -14.17 -2.89
CA LYS A 140 -20.86 -15.28 -3.71
C LYS A 140 -21.34 -16.65 -3.23
N LEU A 141 -21.51 -16.87 -1.92
CA LEU A 141 -22.09 -18.10 -1.36
C LEU A 141 -23.56 -18.32 -1.72
N SER A 142 -24.30 -17.21 -1.94
CA SER A 142 -25.71 -17.23 -2.34
C SER A 142 -25.89 -17.30 -3.85
N SER A 143 -24.82 -17.32 -4.64
CA SER A 143 -24.87 -17.43 -6.10
C SER A 143 -25.32 -18.84 -6.53
N PRO A 144 -26.07 -18.97 -7.65
CA PRO A 144 -26.44 -20.27 -8.22
C PRO A 144 -25.24 -21.15 -8.63
N GLU A 145 -24.11 -20.53 -8.89
CA GLU A 145 -22.83 -21.21 -9.17
C GLU A 145 -21.80 -20.91 -8.07
N PRO A 146 -21.95 -21.50 -6.88
CA PRO A 146 -20.96 -21.31 -5.80
C PRO A 146 -19.70 -22.09 -6.17
N GLY A 147 -18.80 -21.47 -6.93
CA GLY A 147 -17.47 -22.01 -7.19
C GLY A 147 -16.56 -21.87 -5.98
N SER A 148 -15.64 -22.82 -5.79
CA SER A 148 -14.52 -22.65 -4.87
C SER A 148 -13.48 -21.75 -5.52
N LYS A 149 -13.67 -20.45 -5.39
CA LYS A 149 -12.75 -19.45 -5.96
C LYS A 149 -12.08 -18.69 -4.85
N VAL A 150 -10.79 -18.47 -4.99
CA VAL A 150 -10.04 -17.50 -4.19
C VAL A 150 -10.15 -16.17 -4.88
N TYR A 151 -10.62 -15.18 -4.14
CA TYR A 151 -10.78 -13.79 -4.58
C TYR A 151 -9.72 -12.90 -3.94
N SER A 152 -9.31 -11.89 -4.66
CA SER A 152 -8.47 -10.80 -4.15
C SER A 152 -9.31 -9.64 -3.61
N MET A 153 -8.66 -8.64 -3.01
CA MET A 153 -9.34 -7.40 -2.64
C MET A 153 -9.77 -6.59 -3.86
N ILE A 154 -9.11 -6.75 -5.00
CA ILE A 154 -9.55 -6.14 -6.27
C ILE A 154 -10.89 -6.73 -6.69
N ASP A 155 -11.07 -8.05 -6.62
CA ASP A 155 -12.35 -8.69 -6.92
C ASP A 155 -13.47 -8.15 -6.02
N VAL A 156 -13.17 -7.96 -4.71
CA VAL A 156 -14.14 -7.36 -3.77
C VAL A 156 -14.55 -5.94 -4.22
N MET A 157 -13.59 -5.15 -4.68
CA MET A 157 -13.82 -3.75 -5.09
C MET A 157 -14.58 -3.64 -6.44
N THR A 158 -14.41 -4.61 -7.33
CA THR A 158 -15.00 -4.61 -8.69
C THR A 158 -16.28 -5.44 -8.80
N GLY A 159 -16.63 -6.19 -7.76
CA GLY A 159 -17.80 -7.09 -7.75
C GLY A 159 -17.51 -8.52 -8.21
N GLY A 160 -16.28 -8.82 -8.58
CA GLY A 160 -15.75 -10.16 -8.90
C GLY A 160 -16.20 -10.77 -10.19
#